data_e2752211633080e35c0c4e3980f2188b
#
_entry.id   e2752211633080e35c0c4e3980f2188b
#
_cell.length_a   1.000
_cell.length_b   1.000
_cell.length_c   1.000
_cell.angle_alpha   90.00
_cell.angle_beta   90.00
_cell.angle_gamma   90.00
#
_symmetry.space_group_name_H-M   'P 1'
#
loop_
_entity.id
_entity.type
_entity.pdbx_description
1 polymer ?
#
loop_
_entity_poly.entity_id
_entity_poly.type
_entity_poly.pdbx_seq_one_letter_code
_entity_poly.pdbx_strand_id
1 'polypeptide(L)'
;MIGLIFGETDFPKYIYKKIRGRKKYFIIDLTKKKFFRKDKNSYSVSVGQIGKIISIFKEKKCKKILFAGKVQKPNFSKIKIDLKGIYYISRIIKKSKLGDAALLKEIIDIFKKEKIQTVNSTFFTPELNLSKGNYSKCRPNKKDKADIYNAIKALNRSNQYNHIQGAISRNNQITLETNKGTENMFKKIKKIKDISSGVLVKFPKKKQDLRVDLPTVGLSTLKQCKAAGLKGLVLRHKKNIFLDRKKSIHYANKNKLFILVK
;
A
#
# COMPACT_ATOMS: atom_id res chain seq x y z
N MET A 1 -13.32 -9.92 -18.05
CA MET A 1 -13.37 -8.50 -17.64
C MET A 1 -13.06 -8.39 -16.17
N ILE A 2 -12.43 -7.29 -15.72
CA ILE A 2 -12.14 -6.99 -14.32
C ILE A 2 -12.52 -5.55 -14.00
N GLY A 3 -13.14 -5.31 -12.85
CA GLY A 3 -13.41 -3.98 -12.34
C GLY A 3 -12.28 -3.51 -11.42
N LEU A 4 -11.80 -2.28 -11.61
CA LEU A 4 -10.67 -1.70 -10.91
C LEU A 4 -11.16 -0.57 -10.01
N ILE A 5 -11.02 -0.71 -8.71
CA ILE A 5 -11.28 0.38 -7.76
C ILE A 5 -9.97 1.13 -7.54
N PHE A 6 -9.89 2.34 -8.07
CA PHE A 6 -8.69 3.15 -8.02
C PHE A 6 -8.84 4.34 -7.06
N GLY A 7 -7.96 4.40 -6.08
CA GLY A 7 -7.75 5.53 -5.18
C GLY A 7 -6.52 6.35 -5.55
N GLU A 8 -6.11 7.21 -4.64
CA GLU A 8 -4.90 8.04 -4.77
C GLU A 8 -3.64 7.16 -4.76
N THR A 9 -2.53 7.67 -5.13
CA THR A 9 -1.16 7.13 -5.24
C THR A 9 -0.75 6.77 -6.67
N ASP A 10 0.52 6.40 -6.85
CA ASP A 10 1.06 6.07 -8.17
C ASP A 10 0.82 4.62 -8.59
N PHE A 11 0.48 3.75 -7.65
CA PHE A 11 0.25 2.34 -7.96
C PHE A 11 -0.92 2.11 -8.94
N PRO A 12 -2.12 2.74 -8.78
CA PRO A 12 -3.18 2.70 -9.79
C PRO A 12 -2.73 3.18 -11.16
N LYS A 13 -1.96 4.25 -11.24
CA LYS A 13 -1.43 4.78 -12.49
C LYS A 13 -0.49 3.79 -13.18
N TYR A 14 0.33 3.07 -12.39
CA TYR A 14 1.21 2.03 -12.89
C TYR A 14 0.43 0.87 -13.50
N ILE A 15 -0.59 0.36 -12.78
CA ILE A 15 -1.50 -0.68 -13.30
C ILE A 15 -2.16 -0.20 -14.59
N TYR A 16 -2.76 0.99 -14.58
CA TYR A 16 -3.44 1.55 -15.73
C TYR A 16 -2.55 1.63 -16.97
N LYS A 17 -1.34 2.16 -16.84
CA LYS A 17 -0.37 2.22 -17.94
C LYS A 17 -0.08 0.84 -18.54
N LYS A 18 -0.07 -0.21 -17.73
CA LYS A 18 0.24 -1.57 -18.17
C LYS A 18 -0.92 -2.27 -18.88
N ILE A 19 -2.17 -1.99 -18.50
CA ILE A 19 -3.35 -2.72 -19.02
C ILE A 19 -4.08 -1.96 -20.12
N ARG A 20 -3.93 -0.64 -20.20
CA ARG A 20 -4.59 0.21 -21.19
C ARG A 20 -4.35 -0.33 -22.61
N GLY A 21 -5.44 -0.52 -23.37
CA GLY A 21 -5.41 -1.05 -24.73
C GLY A 21 -5.10 -2.53 -24.87
N ARG A 22 -4.83 -3.26 -23.76
CA ARG A 22 -4.40 -4.69 -23.82
C ARG A 22 -5.35 -5.65 -23.11
N LYS A 23 -6.20 -5.18 -22.22
CA LYS A 23 -7.07 -6.01 -21.37
C LYS A 23 -8.49 -5.47 -21.34
N LYS A 24 -9.48 -6.34 -21.10
CA LYS A 24 -10.88 -5.93 -20.86
C LYS A 24 -11.03 -5.54 -19.38
N TYR A 25 -11.25 -4.25 -19.11
CA TYR A 25 -11.41 -3.67 -17.78
C TYR A 25 -12.42 -2.53 -17.78
N PHE A 26 -12.83 -2.10 -16.59
CA PHE A 26 -13.39 -0.79 -16.32
C PHE A 26 -12.84 -0.25 -15.00
N ILE A 27 -12.89 1.06 -14.80
CA ILE A 27 -12.33 1.76 -13.66
C ILE A 27 -13.45 2.42 -12.87
N ILE A 28 -13.48 2.21 -11.57
CA ILE A 28 -14.21 3.04 -10.62
C ILE A 28 -13.19 4.03 -10.04
N ASP A 29 -13.26 5.26 -10.51
CA ASP A 29 -12.32 6.32 -10.12
C ASP A 29 -12.81 7.01 -8.84
N LEU A 30 -12.19 6.65 -7.71
CA LEU A 30 -12.44 7.24 -6.39
C LEU A 30 -11.47 8.38 -6.07
N THR A 31 -10.59 8.78 -7.00
CA THR A 31 -9.65 9.87 -6.78
C THR A 31 -10.37 11.22 -6.70
N LYS A 32 -9.87 12.16 -5.90
CA LYS A 32 -10.43 13.51 -5.80
C LYS A 32 -10.39 14.26 -7.13
N LYS A 33 -9.27 14.16 -7.84
CA LYS A 33 -9.03 14.86 -9.12
C LYS A 33 -9.56 14.11 -10.35
N LYS A 34 -10.21 12.95 -10.15
CA LYS A 34 -10.72 12.11 -11.24
C LYS A 34 -9.65 11.85 -12.31
N PHE A 35 -8.52 11.31 -11.88
CA PHE A 35 -7.35 11.09 -12.73
C PHE A 35 -7.61 10.23 -13.95
N PHE A 36 -8.59 9.33 -13.89
CA PHE A 36 -8.88 8.37 -14.95
C PHE A 36 -10.07 8.77 -15.83
N ARG A 37 -10.65 9.96 -15.65
CA ARG A 37 -11.85 10.45 -16.37
C ARG A 37 -11.74 10.44 -17.89
N LYS A 38 -10.52 10.51 -18.43
CA LYS A 38 -10.28 10.49 -19.90
C LYS A 38 -10.36 9.08 -20.50
N ASP A 39 -10.41 8.03 -19.68
CA ASP A 39 -10.62 6.67 -20.18
C ASP A 39 -12.12 6.41 -20.35
N LYS A 40 -12.53 5.95 -21.54
CA LYS A 40 -13.93 5.66 -21.87
C LYS A 40 -14.57 4.59 -20.98
N ASN A 41 -13.77 3.76 -20.34
CA ASN A 41 -14.21 2.73 -19.41
C ASN A 41 -14.14 3.19 -17.94
N SER A 42 -13.97 4.48 -17.68
CA SER A 42 -13.86 5.02 -16.32
C SER A 42 -15.16 5.67 -15.85
N TYR A 43 -15.55 5.31 -14.64
CA TYR A 43 -16.72 5.81 -13.93
C TYR A 43 -16.26 6.58 -12.70
N SER A 44 -16.52 7.90 -12.68
CA SER A 44 -16.25 8.74 -11.51
C SER A 44 -17.39 8.57 -10.51
N VAL A 45 -17.10 7.99 -9.35
CA VAL A 45 -18.09 7.66 -8.32
C VAL A 45 -17.63 8.21 -6.98
N SER A 46 -18.57 8.55 -6.10
CA SER A 46 -18.27 8.87 -4.70
C SER A 46 -18.11 7.59 -3.88
N VAL A 47 -17.23 7.62 -2.87
CA VAL A 47 -16.99 6.45 -1.98
C VAL A 47 -18.24 5.99 -1.21
N GLY A 48 -19.26 6.85 -1.04
CA GLY A 48 -20.53 6.49 -0.40
C GLY A 48 -21.54 5.83 -1.33
N GLN A 49 -21.31 5.86 -2.64
CA GLN A 49 -22.23 5.32 -3.65
C GLN A 49 -21.92 3.84 -3.94
N ILE A 50 -21.97 3.00 -2.91
CA ILE A 50 -21.65 1.56 -2.99
C ILE A 50 -22.63 0.84 -3.92
N GLY A 51 -23.91 1.20 -3.87
CA GLY A 51 -24.95 0.63 -4.75
C GLY A 51 -24.66 0.92 -6.20
N LYS A 52 -24.29 2.17 -6.55
CA LYS A 52 -23.90 2.55 -7.91
C LYS A 52 -22.69 1.74 -8.39
N ILE A 53 -21.67 1.55 -7.53
CA ILE A 53 -20.51 0.72 -7.87
C ILE A 53 -20.96 -0.71 -8.17
N ILE A 54 -21.78 -1.31 -7.31
CA ILE A 54 -22.31 -2.68 -7.50
C ILE A 54 -23.14 -2.78 -8.78
N SER A 55 -24.00 -1.78 -9.10
CA SER A 55 -24.78 -1.76 -10.32
C SER A 55 -23.92 -1.78 -11.58
N ILE A 56 -22.83 -0.97 -11.61
CA ILE A 56 -21.87 -0.98 -12.71
C ILE A 56 -21.26 -2.38 -12.89
N PHE A 57 -20.88 -3.05 -11.80
CA PHE A 57 -20.37 -4.44 -11.87
C PHE A 57 -21.39 -5.41 -12.45
N LYS A 58 -22.69 -5.29 -12.08
CA LYS A 58 -23.79 -6.12 -12.57
C LYS A 58 -24.07 -5.87 -14.06
N GLU A 59 -24.19 -4.61 -14.47
CA GLU A 59 -24.37 -4.20 -15.88
C GLU A 59 -23.25 -4.75 -16.77
N LYS A 60 -22.01 -4.67 -16.30
CA LYS A 60 -20.85 -5.21 -17.01
C LYS A 60 -20.66 -6.72 -16.86
N LYS A 61 -21.58 -7.43 -16.19
CA LYS A 61 -21.47 -8.87 -15.88
C LYS A 61 -20.09 -9.25 -15.30
N CYS A 62 -19.51 -8.38 -14.47
CA CYS A 62 -18.16 -8.50 -13.96
C CYS A 62 -18.14 -9.08 -12.55
N LYS A 63 -17.48 -10.24 -12.38
CA LYS A 63 -17.38 -10.96 -11.10
C LYS A 63 -16.01 -10.81 -10.41
N LYS A 64 -15.10 -10.00 -10.94
CA LYS A 64 -13.75 -9.83 -10.40
C LYS A 64 -13.47 -8.36 -10.10
N ILE A 65 -12.97 -8.08 -8.89
CA ILE A 65 -12.63 -6.73 -8.43
C ILE A 65 -11.17 -6.67 -7.97
N LEU A 66 -10.47 -5.61 -8.36
CA LEU A 66 -9.11 -5.29 -7.91
C LEU A 66 -9.12 -3.92 -7.24
N PHE A 67 -8.54 -3.85 -6.05
CA PHE A 67 -8.35 -2.60 -5.32
C PHE A 67 -6.90 -2.13 -5.46
N ALA A 68 -6.70 -0.85 -5.76
CA ALA A 68 -5.38 -0.24 -5.78
C ALA A 68 -5.42 1.23 -5.40
N GLY A 69 -4.39 1.67 -4.66
CA GLY A 69 -4.29 3.04 -4.19
C GLY A 69 -5.03 3.29 -2.88
N LYS A 70 -4.74 4.45 -2.28
CA LYS A 70 -5.31 4.85 -1.01
C LYS A 70 -6.61 5.62 -1.24
N VAL A 71 -7.68 5.21 -0.61
CA VAL A 71 -8.93 5.98 -0.53
C VAL A 71 -8.94 6.71 0.81
N GLN A 72 -9.12 8.03 0.79
CA GLN A 72 -9.24 8.80 2.01
C GLN A 72 -10.57 8.46 2.70
N LYS A 73 -10.53 8.28 4.02
CA LYS A 73 -11.76 8.16 4.80
C LYS A 73 -12.64 9.37 4.55
N PRO A 74 -13.88 9.17 4.13
CA PRO A 74 -14.79 10.29 3.94
C PRO A 74 -15.25 10.85 5.29
N ASN A 75 -15.67 12.09 5.28
CA ASN A 75 -16.50 12.59 6.35
C ASN A 75 -17.92 12.01 6.17
N PHE A 76 -18.29 11.06 7.02
CA PHE A 76 -19.55 10.34 6.91
C PHE A 76 -20.79 11.23 7.05
N SER A 77 -20.66 12.41 7.69
CA SER A 77 -21.76 13.39 7.80
C SER A 77 -21.99 14.19 6.52
N LYS A 78 -21.03 14.23 5.60
CA LYS A 78 -21.08 15.03 4.35
C LYS A 78 -21.03 14.19 3.08
N ILE A 79 -21.04 12.87 3.20
CA ILE A 79 -20.91 11.96 2.06
C ILE A 79 -22.27 11.78 1.38
N LYS A 80 -22.27 11.81 0.03
CA LYS A 80 -23.45 11.38 -0.75
C LYS A 80 -23.54 9.87 -0.68
N ILE A 81 -24.64 9.36 -0.15
CA ILE A 81 -24.90 7.92 0.05
C ILE A 81 -26.10 7.52 -0.83
N ASP A 82 -26.00 6.39 -1.50
CA ASP A 82 -27.13 5.77 -2.21
C ASP A 82 -27.91 4.78 -1.30
N LEU A 83 -29.04 4.25 -1.77
CA LEU A 83 -29.91 3.34 -0.98
C LEU A 83 -29.16 2.13 -0.43
N LYS A 84 -28.30 1.49 -1.23
CA LYS A 84 -27.47 0.38 -0.73
C LYS A 84 -26.39 0.86 0.23
N GLY A 85 -25.85 2.06 0.04
CA GLY A 85 -24.95 2.72 0.97
C GLY A 85 -25.60 2.93 2.33
N ILE A 86 -26.87 3.37 2.38
CA ILE A 86 -27.65 3.49 3.61
C ILE A 86 -27.73 2.14 4.35
N TYR A 87 -27.99 1.05 3.65
CA TYR A 87 -28.04 -0.28 4.25
C TYR A 87 -26.71 -0.71 4.89
N TYR A 88 -25.58 -0.36 4.26
CA TYR A 88 -24.26 -0.77 4.75
C TYR A 88 -23.57 0.25 5.68
N ILE A 89 -24.06 1.51 5.74
CA ILE A 89 -23.32 2.62 6.35
C ILE A 89 -23.01 2.40 7.84
N SER A 90 -23.96 1.87 8.60
CA SER A 90 -23.76 1.61 10.03
C SER A 90 -22.59 0.64 10.28
N ARG A 91 -22.51 -0.43 9.49
CA ARG A 91 -21.42 -1.42 9.54
C ARG A 91 -20.08 -0.80 9.12
N ILE A 92 -20.09 -0.01 8.05
CA ILE A 92 -18.91 0.70 7.53
C ILE A 92 -18.36 1.67 8.58
N ILE A 93 -19.22 2.48 9.20
CA ILE A 93 -18.83 3.41 10.28
C ILE A 93 -18.24 2.64 11.46
N LYS A 94 -18.93 1.59 11.94
CA LYS A 94 -18.44 0.75 13.04
C LYS A 94 -17.04 0.17 12.73
N LYS A 95 -16.85 -0.39 11.55
CA LYS A 95 -15.55 -0.95 11.12
C LYS A 95 -14.50 0.12 10.89
N SER A 96 -14.88 1.32 10.43
CA SER A 96 -13.94 2.44 10.24
C SER A 96 -13.30 2.92 11.54
N LYS A 97 -14.03 2.82 12.68
CA LYS A 97 -13.50 3.12 14.02
C LYS A 97 -12.42 2.12 14.47
N LEU A 98 -12.47 0.88 13.98
CA LEU A 98 -11.49 -0.17 14.26
C LEU A 98 -10.22 -0.08 13.40
N GLY A 99 -10.17 0.86 12.45
CA GLY A 99 -9.01 1.11 11.58
C GLY A 99 -9.21 0.69 10.12
N ASP A 100 -8.23 1.07 9.29
CA ASP A 100 -8.34 0.92 7.82
C ASP A 100 -8.42 -0.53 7.36
N ALA A 101 -7.71 -1.45 8.03
CA ALA A 101 -7.76 -2.88 7.68
C ALA A 101 -9.15 -3.50 7.96
N ALA A 102 -9.81 -3.11 9.05
CA ALA A 102 -11.15 -3.58 9.38
C ALA A 102 -12.19 -3.02 8.40
N LEU A 103 -12.05 -1.74 8.04
CA LEU A 103 -12.90 -1.09 7.04
C LEU A 103 -12.75 -1.77 5.68
N LEU A 104 -11.52 -1.99 5.22
CA LEU A 104 -11.26 -2.64 3.93
C LEU A 104 -11.81 -4.06 3.88
N LYS A 105 -11.66 -4.82 4.97
CA LYS A 105 -12.27 -6.15 5.09
C LYS A 105 -13.79 -6.10 4.94
N GLU A 106 -14.47 -5.15 5.61
CA GLU A 106 -15.92 -4.98 5.48
C GLU A 106 -16.33 -4.68 4.03
N ILE A 107 -15.59 -3.80 3.34
CA ILE A 107 -15.84 -3.51 1.91
C ILE A 107 -15.70 -4.78 1.06
N ILE A 108 -14.65 -5.57 1.29
CA ILE A 108 -14.45 -6.85 0.58
C ILE A 108 -15.61 -7.81 0.84
N ASP A 109 -16.08 -7.91 2.08
CA ASP A 109 -17.18 -8.78 2.47
C ASP A 109 -18.52 -8.34 1.82
N ILE A 110 -18.74 -7.02 1.66
CA ILE A 110 -19.90 -6.48 0.90
C ILE A 110 -19.85 -6.96 -0.55
N PHE A 111 -18.71 -6.78 -1.25
CA PHE A 111 -18.59 -7.23 -2.64
C PHE A 111 -18.69 -8.75 -2.77
N LYS A 112 -18.17 -9.52 -1.81
CA LYS A 112 -18.29 -10.98 -1.77
C LYS A 112 -19.75 -11.42 -1.69
N LYS A 113 -20.59 -10.76 -0.88
CA LYS A 113 -22.04 -11.02 -0.81
C LYS A 113 -22.73 -10.76 -2.15
N GLU A 114 -22.26 -9.79 -2.92
CA GLU A 114 -22.76 -9.50 -4.27
C GLU A 114 -22.11 -10.42 -5.35
N LYS A 115 -21.47 -11.52 -4.94
CA LYS A 115 -20.80 -12.51 -5.82
C LYS A 115 -19.65 -11.91 -6.66
N ILE A 116 -19.02 -10.85 -6.16
CA ILE A 116 -17.87 -10.20 -6.78
C ILE A 116 -16.59 -10.57 -6.00
N GLN A 117 -15.70 -11.33 -6.65
CA GLN A 117 -14.50 -11.89 -6.03
C GLN A 117 -13.33 -10.89 -6.10
N THR A 118 -12.70 -10.63 -4.96
CA THR A 118 -11.48 -9.81 -4.88
C THR A 118 -10.27 -10.58 -5.36
N VAL A 119 -9.56 -10.02 -6.33
CA VAL A 119 -8.28 -10.54 -6.81
C VAL A 119 -7.11 -9.76 -6.21
N ASN A 120 -5.90 -10.35 -6.31
CA ASN A 120 -4.68 -9.71 -5.80
C ASN A 120 -4.44 -8.37 -6.49
N SER A 121 -4.07 -7.34 -5.72
CA SER A 121 -3.78 -6.00 -6.22
C SER A 121 -2.64 -5.96 -7.25
N THR A 122 -1.71 -6.91 -7.18
CA THR A 122 -0.62 -7.06 -8.15
C THR A 122 -0.92 -8.05 -9.27
N PHE A 123 -2.19 -8.42 -9.48
CA PHE A 123 -2.60 -9.39 -10.51
C PHE A 123 -2.06 -9.06 -11.91
N PHE A 124 -2.04 -7.78 -12.29
CA PHE A 124 -1.49 -7.31 -13.55
C PHE A 124 -0.02 -6.91 -13.50
N THR A 125 0.58 -6.90 -12.32
CA THR A 125 1.91 -6.35 -12.05
C THR A 125 2.70 -7.22 -11.08
N PRO A 126 2.79 -8.56 -11.31
CA PRO A 126 3.46 -9.48 -10.38
C PRO A 126 4.95 -9.16 -10.22
N GLU A 127 5.56 -8.50 -11.21
CA GLU A 127 6.95 -8.06 -11.16
C GLU A 127 7.24 -6.99 -10.10
N LEU A 128 6.20 -6.35 -9.56
CA LEU A 128 6.34 -5.42 -8.44
C LEU A 128 6.54 -6.10 -7.09
N ASN A 129 6.31 -7.41 -7.01
CA ASN A 129 6.57 -8.21 -5.82
C ASN A 129 7.96 -8.84 -5.92
N LEU A 130 8.91 -8.31 -5.15
CA LEU A 130 10.29 -8.80 -5.21
C LEU A 130 10.47 -10.16 -4.51
N SER A 131 11.28 -11.03 -5.11
CA SER A 131 11.74 -12.28 -4.51
C SER A 131 12.85 -12.03 -3.50
N LYS A 132 13.20 -13.05 -2.67
CA LYS A 132 14.34 -12.98 -1.75
C LYS A 132 15.63 -12.60 -2.48
N GLY A 133 16.45 -11.76 -1.88
CA GLY A 133 17.75 -11.37 -2.43
C GLY A 133 18.12 -9.94 -2.12
N ASN A 134 19.32 -9.57 -2.51
CA ASN A 134 19.82 -8.19 -2.45
C ASN A 134 19.72 -7.56 -3.85
N TYR A 135 19.11 -6.39 -3.94
CA TYR A 135 18.77 -5.72 -5.20
C TYR A 135 19.67 -4.53 -5.54
N SER A 136 20.59 -4.19 -4.66
CA SER A 136 21.56 -3.09 -4.82
C SER A 136 23.00 -3.60 -4.78
N LYS A 137 23.97 -2.79 -5.23
CA LYS A 137 25.39 -3.12 -5.12
C LYS A 137 25.84 -3.23 -3.65
N CYS A 138 25.34 -2.33 -2.79
CA CYS A 138 25.61 -2.41 -1.36
C CYS A 138 24.89 -3.57 -0.70
N ARG A 139 25.54 -4.17 0.30
CA ARG A 139 25.01 -5.26 1.14
C ARG A 139 25.07 -4.86 2.62
N PRO A 140 24.16 -5.37 3.46
CA PRO A 140 24.20 -5.12 4.90
C PRO A 140 25.44 -5.76 5.53
N ASN A 141 26.17 -5.00 6.33
CA ASN A 141 27.27 -5.47 7.14
C ASN A 141 26.79 -6.12 8.46
N LYS A 142 27.70 -6.50 9.38
CA LYS A 142 27.37 -7.14 10.66
C LYS A 142 26.46 -6.25 11.53
N LYS A 143 26.74 -4.94 11.62
CA LYS A 143 25.94 -3.98 12.38
C LYS A 143 24.56 -3.78 11.75
N ASP A 144 24.48 -3.63 10.43
CA ASP A 144 23.22 -3.52 9.71
C ASP A 144 22.35 -4.77 9.90
N LYS A 145 22.94 -5.98 9.92
CA LYS A 145 22.22 -7.24 10.20
C LYS A 145 21.63 -7.28 11.61
N ALA A 146 22.32 -6.74 12.62
CA ALA A 146 21.81 -6.60 13.98
C ALA A 146 20.62 -5.62 14.01
N ASP A 147 20.72 -4.46 13.36
CA ASP A 147 19.63 -3.51 13.23
C ASP A 147 18.42 -4.11 12.50
N ILE A 148 18.64 -4.88 11.42
CA ILE A 148 17.57 -5.62 10.71
C ILE A 148 16.87 -6.60 11.66
N TYR A 149 17.62 -7.37 12.43
CA TYR A 149 17.05 -8.34 13.39
C TYR A 149 16.20 -7.62 14.44
N ASN A 150 16.71 -6.55 15.04
CA ASN A 150 16.03 -5.77 16.07
C ASN A 150 14.72 -5.15 15.52
N ALA A 151 14.76 -4.55 14.32
CA ALA A 151 13.56 -4.00 13.68
C ALA A 151 12.50 -5.07 13.39
N ILE A 152 12.89 -6.24 12.88
CA ILE A 152 11.97 -7.37 12.64
C ILE A 152 11.38 -7.88 13.95
N LYS A 153 12.21 -8.04 15.00
CA LYS A 153 11.76 -8.46 16.33
C LYS A 153 10.72 -7.49 16.91
N ALA A 154 10.98 -6.18 16.77
CA ALA A 154 10.05 -5.13 17.21
C ALA A 154 8.73 -5.18 16.44
N LEU A 155 8.75 -5.34 15.11
CA LEU A 155 7.54 -5.52 14.30
C LEU A 155 6.75 -6.78 14.69
N ASN A 156 7.43 -7.86 15.00
CA ASN A 156 6.78 -9.11 15.44
C ASN A 156 6.16 -8.98 16.83
N ARG A 157 6.76 -8.26 17.75
CA ARG A 157 6.23 -8.00 19.10
C ARG A 157 5.06 -7.01 19.11
N SER A 158 5.03 -6.07 18.17
CA SER A 158 3.95 -5.06 18.07
C SER A 158 2.61 -5.60 17.58
N ASN A 159 2.33 -6.88 17.79
CA ASN A 159 1.15 -7.60 17.31
C ASN A 159 -0.20 -7.03 17.75
N GLN A 160 -0.21 -6.39 18.90
CA GLN A 160 -1.40 -5.72 19.43
C GLN A 160 -1.77 -4.45 18.64
N TYR A 161 -0.85 -3.92 17.84
CA TYR A 161 -1.05 -2.71 17.05
C TYR A 161 -1.24 -3.04 15.57
N ASN A 162 -2.49 -3.15 15.15
CA ASN A 162 -2.87 -3.51 13.77
C ASN A 162 -2.46 -2.50 12.69
N HIS A 163 -1.83 -1.37 13.05
CA HIS A 163 -1.47 -0.30 12.12
C HIS A 163 0.03 -0.23 11.81
N ILE A 164 0.87 -0.98 12.51
CA ILE A 164 2.33 -0.93 12.37
C ILE A 164 2.79 -1.85 11.25
N GLN A 165 3.45 -1.29 10.23
CA GLN A 165 4.05 -2.02 9.11
C GLN A 165 5.49 -1.57 8.83
N GLY A 166 6.02 -0.60 9.59
CA GLY A 166 7.35 -0.06 9.46
C GLY A 166 8.06 0.06 10.80
N ALA A 167 9.34 -0.30 10.82
CA ALA A 167 10.24 -0.05 11.94
C ALA A 167 11.60 0.43 11.43
N ILE A 168 12.16 1.42 12.10
CA ILE A 168 13.56 1.82 11.92
C ILE A 168 14.33 1.36 13.14
N SER A 169 15.44 0.68 12.91
CA SER A 169 16.46 0.40 13.94
C SER A 169 17.75 1.14 13.60
N ARG A 170 18.30 1.83 14.58
CA ARG A 170 19.57 2.53 14.50
C ARG A 170 20.28 2.47 15.84
N ASN A 171 21.47 1.85 15.89
CA ASN A 171 22.25 1.74 17.13
C ASN A 171 21.41 1.18 18.30
N ASN A 172 20.67 0.10 18.07
CA ASN A 172 19.72 -0.55 19.00
C ASN A 172 18.50 0.29 19.39
N GLN A 173 18.36 1.53 18.94
CA GLN A 173 17.14 2.31 19.13
C GLN A 173 16.11 1.97 18.07
N ILE A 174 14.88 1.71 18.51
CA ILE A 174 13.76 1.32 17.64
C ILE A 174 12.75 2.45 17.55
N THR A 175 12.41 2.85 16.32
CA THR A 175 11.29 3.74 16.04
C THR A 175 10.24 2.99 15.23
N LEU A 176 9.05 2.81 15.80
CA LEU A 176 7.93 2.16 15.13
C LEU A 176 7.06 3.17 14.37
N GLU A 177 6.49 2.70 13.28
CA GLU A 177 5.45 3.44 12.55
C GLU A 177 4.21 3.63 13.45
N THR A 178 3.53 4.73 13.27
CA THR A 178 2.25 5.03 13.96
C THR A 178 1.11 5.11 12.94
N ASN A 179 -0.10 5.34 13.40
CA ASN A 179 -1.27 5.61 12.55
C ASN A 179 -1.08 6.83 11.61
N LYS A 180 -0.10 7.71 11.92
CA LYS A 180 0.29 8.86 11.08
C LYS A 180 1.19 8.47 9.89
N GLY A 181 1.56 7.18 9.77
CA GLY A 181 2.29 6.62 8.64
C GLY A 181 3.81 6.79 8.67
N THR A 182 4.46 6.28 7.63
CA THR A 182 5.92 6.22 7.50
C THR A 182 6.58 7.59 7.47
N GLU A 183 5.96 8.61 6.86
CA GLU A 183 6.52 9.97 6.80
C GLU A 183 6.71 10.56 8.19
N ASN A 184 5.73 10.37 9.06
CA ASN A 184 5.83 10.84 10.44
C ASN A 184 6.87 10.07 11.26
N MET A 185 7.09 8.79 10.95
CA MET A 185 8.16 8.00 11.53
C MET A 185 9.54 8.59 11.17
N PHE A 186 9.76 8.98 9.92
CA PHE A 186 11.00 9.64 9.50
C PHE A 186 11.26 10.97 10.20
N LYS A 187 10.20 11.76 10.48
CA LYS A 187 10.33 13.04 11.19
C LYS A 187 10.83 12.90 12.63
N LYS A 188 10.59 11.74 13.25
CA LYS A 188 11.04 11.46 14.64
C LYS A 188 12.50 11.06 14.75
N ILE A 189 13.19 10.81 13.63
CA ILE A 189 14.58 10.38 13.65
C ILE A 189 15.48 11.59 13.60
N LYS A 190 16.37 11.73 14.61
CA LYS A 190 17.42 12.75 14.60
C LYS A 190 18.31 12.51 13.37
N LYS A 191 18.50 13.55 12.56
CA LYS A 191 19.50 13.53 11.49
C LYS A 191 20.88 13.49 12.15
N ILE A 192 21.67 12.48 11.83
CA ILE A 192 23.07 12.43 12.20
C ILE A 192 23.83 12.93 10.98
N LYS A 193 24.57 14.03 11.12
CA LYS A 193 25.46 14.53 10.07
C LYS A 193 26.56 13.47 9.83
N ASP A 194 26.85 13.22 8.56
CA ASP A 194 28.01 12.46 8.06
C ASP A 194 28.09 10.95 8.35
N ILE A 195 27.24 10.38 9.19
CA ILE A 195 27.24 8.93 9.48
C ILE A 195 25.93 8.31 9.06
N SER A 196 25.96 7.55 7.94
CA SER A 196 24.83 6.72 7.57
C SER A 196 24.78 5.48 8.47
N SER A 197 23.72 5.31 9.26
CA SER A 197 23.51 4.16 10.13
C SER A 197 22.03 3.84 10.28
N GLY A 198 21.72 2.56 10.57
CA GLY A 198 20.37 2.09 10.76
C GLY A 198 19.62 1.72 9.47
N VAL A 199 18.52 1.05 9.63
CA VAL A 199 17.77 0.44 8.54
C VAL A 199 16.28 0.68 8.71
N LEU A 200 15.55 0.82 7.59
CA LEU A 200 14.11 0.74 7.55
C LEU A 200 13.69 -0.69 7.19
N VAL A 201 12.90 -1.32 8.03
CA VAL A 201 12.19 -2.57 7.71
C VAL A 201 10.74 -2.25 7.44
N LYS A 202 10.20 -2.67 6.30
CA LYS A 202 8.80 -2.47 5.94
C LYS A 202 8.14 -3.78 5.54
N PHE A 203 7.35 -4.34 6.49
CA PHE A 203 6.66 -5.61 6.37
C PHE A 203 5.14 -5.41 6.43
N PRO A 204 4.33 -6.30 5.86
CA PRO A 204 2.89 -6.22 6.05
C PRO A 204 2.49 -6.37 7.51
N LYS A 205 1.38 -5.77 7.88
CA LYS A 205 0.72 -5.97 9.17
C LYS A 205 0.27 -7.43 9.30
N LYS A 206 0.21 -7.96 10.53
CA LYS A 206 -0.13 -9.39 10.73
C LYS A 206 -1.54 -9.78 10.29
N LYS A 207 -2.53 -8.91 10.53
CA LYS A 207 -3.95 -9.16 10.19
C LYS A 207 -4.40 -8.48 8.90
N GLN A 208 -3.47 -8.17 8.00
CA GLN A 208 -3.73 -7.47 6.75
C GLN A 208 -4.17 -8.45 5.66
N ASP A 209 -5.19 -8.09 4.88
CA ASP A 209 -5.53 -8.84 3.68
C ASP A 209 -4.52 -8.53 2.58
N LEU A 210 -3.57 -9.45 2.38
CA LEU A 210 -2.47 -9.29 1.43
C LEU A 210 -2.92 -9.24 -0.04
N ARG A 211 -4.20 -9.52 -0.33
CA ARG A 211 -4.74 -9.35 -1.69
C ARG A 211 -4.89 -7.89 -2.06
N VAL A 212 -5.16 -7.02 -1.08
CA VAL A 212 -5.61 -5.64 -1.32
C VAL A 212 -4.73 -4.59 -0.66
N ASP A 213 -4.04 -4.92 0.43
CA ASP A 213 -3.27 -3.96 1.22
C ASP A 213 -1.84 -4.47 1.41
N LEU A 214 -0.98 -4.16 0.46
CA LEU A 214 0.46 -4.42 0.53
C LEU A 214 1.22 -3.13 0.78
N PRO A 215 2.24 -3.14 1.68
CA PRO A 215 3.09 -1.99 1.86
C PRO A 215 3.76 -1.60 0.54
N THR A 216 3.50 -0.38 0.09
CA THR A 216 4.08 0.15 -1.13
C THR A 216 5.33 0.95 -0.82
N VAL A 217 6.41 0.67 -1.51
CA VAL A 217 7.71 1.34 -1.43
C VAL A 217 8.26 1.62 -2.82
N GLY A 218 9.25 2.51 -2.91
CA GLY A 218 9.88 2.85 -4.19
C GLY A 218 10.91 3.97 -4.02
N LEU A 219 11.13 4.72 -5.08
CA LEU A 219 12.13 5.80 -5.11
C LEU A 219 11.91 6.84 -4.00
N SER A 220 10.67 7.23 -3.72
CA SER A 220 10.35 8.18 -2.64
C SER A 220 10.80 7.64 -1.27
N THR A 221 10.53 6.36 -0.98
CA THR A 221 10.96 5.72 0.27
C THR A 221 12.49 5.73 0.41
N LEU A 222 13.22 5.42 -0.68
CA LEU A 222 14.69 5.44 -0.65
C LEU A 222 15.26 6.85 -0.48
N LYS A 223 14.63 7.86 -1.08
CA LYS A 223 14.98 9.28 -0.84
C LYS A 223 14.81 9.66 0.64
N GLN A 224 13.70 9.23 1.25
CA GLN A 224 13.46 9.43 2.68
C GLN A 224 14.48 8.69 3.54
N CYS A 225 14.84 7.44 3.21
CA CYS A 225 15.92 6.71 3.89
C CYS A 225 17.24 7.48 3.83
N LYS A 226 17.65 7.97 2.65
CA LYS A 226 18.87 8.75 2.49
C LYS A 226 18.83 10.05 3.29
N ALA A 227 17.73 10.80 3.21
CA ALA A 227 17.55 12.04 3.95
C ALA A 227 17.59 11.84 5.48
N ALA A 228 17.15 10.68 5.96
CA ALA A 228 17.21 10.30 7.37
C ALA A 228 18.57 9.68 7.77
N GLY A 229 19.55 9.57 6.85
CA GLY A 229 20.86 8.96 7.11
C GLY A 229 20.80 7.44 7.36
N LEU A 230 19.78 6.74 6.80
CA LEU A 230 19.71 5.29 6.87
C LEU A 230 20.57 4.63 5.79
N LYS A 231 21.07 3.42 6.07
CA LYS A 231 21.86 2.61 5.14
C LYS A 231 21.08 1.71 4.23
N GLY A 232 19.80 1.43 4.55
CA GLY A 232 19.07 0.52 3.68
C GLY A 232 17.61 0.33 4.01
N LEU A 233 16.98 -0.39 3.09
CA LEU A 233 15.57 -0.78 3.11
C LEU A 233 15.47 -2.30 3.08
N VAL A 234 14.66 -2.86 4.00
CA VAL A 234 14.39 -4.30 4.08
C VAL A 234 12.90 -4.55 3.86
N LEU A 235 12.60 -5.47 2.94
CA LEU A 235 11.27 -5.84 2.50
C LEU A 235 10.98 -7.31 2.77
N ARG A 236 9.70 -7.71 2.75
CA ARG A 236 9.26 -9.10 2.88
C ARG A 236 9.09 -9.73 1.50
N HIS A 237 9.61 -10.94 1.33
CA HIS A 237 9.47 -11.74 0.11
C HIS A 237 8.02 -11.75 -0.40
N LYS A 238 7.82 -11.30 -1.64
CA LYS A 238 6.52 -11.23 -2.34
C LYS A 238 5.37 -10.52 -1.58
N LYS A 239 5.67 -9.76 -0.54
CA LYS A 239 4.66 -9.11 0.31
C LYS A 239 4.81 -7.59 0.40
N ASN A 240 5.43 -6.99 -0.60
CA ASN A 240 5.54 -5.54 -0.78
C ASN A 240 5.33 -5.20 -2.26
N ILE A 241 4.81 -4.03 -2.55
CA ILE A 241 4.78 -3.43 -3.89
C ILE A 241 6.00 -2.52 -4.02
N PHE A 242 6.89 -2.86 -4.96
CA PHE A 242 8.11 -2.07 -5.21
C PHE A 242 8.00 -1.32 -6.53
N LEU A 243 7.66 -0.04 -6.44
CA LEU A 243 7.47 0.84 -7.59
C LEU A 243 8.81 1.34 -8.16
N ASP A 244 8.79 1.68 -9.45
CA ASP A 244 9.93 2.28 -10.16
C ASP A 244 11.25 1.51 -9.97
N ARG A 245 11.20 0.17 -10.06
CA ARG A 245 12.30 -0.73 -9.71
C ARG A 245 13.65 -0.28 -10.27
N LYS A 246 13.74 0.01 -11.57
CA LYS A 246 15.00 0.44 -12.21
C LYS A 246 15.54 1.74 -11.60
N LYS A 247 14.67 2.76 -11.48
CA LYS A 247 15.05 4.06 -10.89
C LYS A 247 15.42 3.94 -9.42
N SER A 248 14.70 3.11 -8.67
CA SER A 248 14.91 2.85 -7.24
C SER A 248 16.26 2.17 -6.99
N ILE A 249 16.59 1.14 -7.77
CA ILE A 249 17.89 0.43 -7.68
C ILE A 249 19.04 1.35 -8.08
N HIS A 250 18.89 2.10 -9.17
CA HIS A 250 19.88 3.07 -9.60
C HIS A 250 20.18 4.11 -8.50
N TYR A 251 19.11 4.68 -7.92
CA TYR A 251 19.24 5.63 -6.81
C TYR A 251 19.93 5.02 -5.59
N ALA A 252 19.55 3.79 -5.21
CA ALA A 252 20.16 3.09 -4.09
C ALA A 252 21.66 2.89 -4.32
N ASN A 253 22.07 2.46 -5.52
CA ASN A 253 23.47 2.26 -5.87
C ASN A 253 24.28 3.57 -5.82
N LYS A 254 23.74 4.66 -6.42
CA LYS A 254 24.38 5.97 -6.40
C LYS A 254 24.57 6.52 -4.97
N ASN A 255 23.63 6.22 -4.06
CA ASN A 255 23.65 6.74 -2.69
C ASN A 255 24.16 5.72 -1.65
N LYS A 256 24.79 4.63 -2.07
CA LYS A 256 25.34 3.56 -1.21
C LYS A 256 24.30 3.00 -0.22
N LEU A 257 23.03 2.86 -0.67
CA LEU A 257 21.95 2.23 0.09
C LEU A 257 21.82 0.77 -0.31
N PHE A 258 21.53 -0.13 0.64
CA PHE A 258 21.13 -1.48 0.28
C PHE A 258 19.60 -1.63 0.21
N ILE A 259 19.16 -2.58 -0.64
CA ILE A 259 17.76 -3.02 -0.74
C ILE A 259 17.77 -4.53 -0.58
N LEU A 260 17.31 -5.00 0.56
CA LEU A 260 17.29 -6.42 0.91
C LEU A 260 15.85 -6.94 1.01
N VAL A 261 15.58 -8.10 0.43
CA VAL A 261 14.30 -8.82 0.54
C VAL A 261 14.53 -10.14 1.29
N LYS A 262 13.82 -10.33 2.40
CA LYS A 262 13.89 -11.50 3.28
C LYS A 262 12.61 -12.34 3.22
#